data_6c30a01839c761fcd64f54c5e8cc5785
#
_entry.id   6c30a01839c761fcd64f54c5e8cc5785
#
_cell.length_a   1.000
_cell.length_b   1.000
_cell.length_c   1.000
_cell.angle_alpha   90.00
_cell.angle_beta   90.00
_cell.angle_gamma   90.00
#
_symmetry.space_group_name_H-M   'P 1'
#
loop_
_entity.id
_entity.type
_entity.pdbx_description
1 polymer ?
#
loop_
_entity_poly.entity_id
_entity_poly.type
_entity_poly.pdbx_seq_one_letter_code
_entity_poly.pdbx_strand_id
1 'polypeptide(L)'
;MSFTIVGIGASAGGLESFSELIARIPAGTGMAYVFVQHLDPGHSSRLVEILSKRAGFPVEEAREGVKILPDHLYVIAPTPL
;
A
#
# COMPACT_ATOMS: atom_id res chain seq x y z
N MET A 1 -12.24 -15.82 9.81
CA MET A 1 -10.81 -16.05 9.71
C MET A 1 -10.03 -14.77 9.92
N SER A 2 -8.97 -14.85 10.69
CA SER A 2 -8.12 -13.69 10.94
C SER A 2 -6.85 -13.79 10.09
N PHE A 3 -6.31 -12.65 9.74
CA PHE A 3 -5.05 -12.57 9.03
C PHE A 3 -4.28 -11.34 9.51
N THR A 4 -2.98 -11.38 9.30
CA THR A 4 -2.11 -10.30 9.77
C THR A 4 -2.16 -9.12 8.81
N ILE A 5 -2.27 -7.92 9.38
CA ILE A 5 -2.19 -6.67 8.63
C ILE A 5 -0.87 -6.01 8.96
N VAL A 6 -0.06 -5.75 7.94
CA VAL A 6 1.25 -5.12 8.10
C VAL A 6 1.11 -3.64 7.74
N GLY A 7 1.31 -2.78 8.72
CA GLY A 7 1.28 -1.34 8.51
C GLY A 7 2.67 -0.81 8.22
N ILE A 8 2.81 -0.01 7.17
CA ILE A 8 4.09 0.55 6.75
C ILE A 8 3.93 2.05 6.61
N GLY A 9 4.78 2.81 7.30
CA GLY A 9 4.80 4.25 7.17
C GLY A 9 6.12 4.69 6.57
N ALA A 10 6.07 5.68 5.69
CA ALA A 10 7.27 6.21 5.08
C ALA A 10 7.13 7.70 4.80
N SER A 11 8.26 8.41 4.89
CA SER A 11 8.35 9.80 4.48
C SER A 11 8.53 9.86 2.97
N ALA A 12 8.48 11.07 2.43
CA ALA A 12 8.56 11.30 0.98
C ALA A 12 9.77 10.63 0.31
N GLY A 13 10.88 10.48 1.02
CA GLY A 13 12.08 9.85 0.46
C GLY A 13 12.08 8.32 0.51
N GLY A 14 11.06 7.71 1.10
CA GLY A 14 11.03 6.26 1.31
C GLY A 14 10.37 5.45 0.20
N LEU A 15 9.82 6.12 -0.81
CA LEU A 15 9.05 5.42 -1.85
C LEU A 15 9.90 4.42 -2.65
N GLU A 16 11.11 4.80 -3.00
CA GLU A 16 11.97 3.93 -3.78
C GLU A 16 12.33 2.66 -3.01
N SER A 17 12.70 2.81 -1.75
CA SER A 17 13.00 1.67 -0.89
C SER A 17 11.77 0.79 -0.68
N PHE A 18 10.61 1.40 -0.51
CA PHE A 18 9.37 0.66 -0.33
C PHE A 18 8.99 -0.11 -1.60
N SER A 19 9.17 0.51 -2.76
CA SER A 19 8.84 -0.14 -4.01
C SER A 19 9.75 -1.36 -4.27
N GLU A 20 11.01 -1.29 -3.87
CA GLU A 20 11.91 -2.44 -3.93
C GLU A 20 11.48 -3.55 -2.97
N LEU A 21 11.07 -3.17 -1.76
CA LEU A 21 10.58 -4.12 -0.78
C LEU A 21 9.34 -4.86 -1.30
N ILE A 22 8.40 -4.12 -1.84
CA ILE A 22 7.14 -4.68 -2.36
C ILE A 22 7.43 -5.65 -3.51
N ALA A 23 8.41 -5.35 -4.33
CA ALA A 23 8.76 -6.21 -5.47
C ALA A 23 9.28 -7.58 -5.00
N ARG A 24 9.77 -7.66 -3.78
CA ARG A 24 10.32 -8.90 -3.23
C ARG A 24 9.33 -9.72 -2.41
N ILE A 25 8.17 -9.15 -2.11
CA ILE A 25 7.16 -9.88 -1.35
C ILE A 25 6.43 -10.84 -2.30
N PRO A 26 6.44 -12.15 -2.00
CA PRO A 26 5.75 -13.09 -2.87
C PRO A 26 4.24 -12.95 -2.73
N ALA A 27 3.51 -13.31 -3.79
CA ALA A 27 2.06 -13.40 -3.72
C ALA A 27 1.69 -14.61 -2.86
N GLY A 28 0.53 -14.54 -2.21
CA GLY A 28 0.01 -15.68 -1.46
C GLY A 28 0.53 -15.81 -0.05
N THR A 29 1.08 -14.74 0.54
CA THR A 29 1.50 -14.78 1.95
C THR A 29 0.34 -14.85 2.92
N GLY A 30 -0.86 -14.48 2.49
CA GLY A 30 -2.02 -14.42 3.36
C GLY A 30 -2.09 -13.16 4.20
N MET A 31 -1.14 -12.25 4.05
CA MET A 31 -1.12 -11.00 4.80
C MET A 31 -1.67 -9.85 3.96
N ALA A 32 -2.24 -8.86 4.61
CA ALA A 32 -2.62 -7.61 3.95
C ALA A 32 -1.59 -6.54 4.31
N TYR A 33 -1.37 -5.60 3.40
CA TYR A 33 -0.38 -4.55 3.59
C TYR A 33 -1.07 -3.19 3.49
N VAL A 34 -0.72 -2.30 4.39
CA VAL A 34 -1.27 -0.94 4.41
C VAL A 34 -0.10 0.03 4.40
N PHE A 35 -0.05 0.88 3.40
CA PHE A 35 1.02 1.86 3.24
C PHE A 35 0.47 3.26 3.45
N VAL A 36 1.04 3.97 4.42
CA VAL A 36 0.69 5.36 4.73
C VAL A 36 1.89 6.22 4.42
N GLN A 37 1.72 7.17 3.52
CA GLN A 37 2.79 8.07 3.17
C GLN A 37 2.36 9.53 3.40
N HIS A 38 3.27 10.33 3.97
CA HIS A 38 3.05 11.74 4.19
C HIS A 38 3.28 12.50 2.88
N LEU A 39 2.29 12.42 2.00
CA LEU A 39 2.31 13.12 0.71
C LEU A 39 1.05 13.95 0.54
N ASP A 40 1.08 14.85 -0.41
CA ASP A 40 -0.11 15.58 -0.80
C ASP A 40 -1.21 14.59 -1.22
N PRO A 41 -2.45 14.81 -0.80
CA PRO A 41 -3.54 13.89 -1.12
C PRO A 41 -3.70 13.63 -2.62
N GLY A 42 -3.27 14.55 -3.47
CA GLY A 42 -3.40 14.39 -4.91
C GLY A 42 -2.47 13.37 -5.53
N HIS A 43 -1.54 12.79 -4.76
CA HIS A 43 -0.55 11.86 -5.30
C HIS A 43 -0.86 10.39 -5.01
N SER A 44 -1.94 10.09 -4.30
CA SER A 44 -2.23 8.71 -3.91
C SER A 44 -2.51 7.80 -5.12
N SER A 45 -3.24 8.27 -6.13
CA SER A 45 -3.53 7.46 -7.31
C SER A 45 -2.28 7.16 -8.13
N ARG A 46 -1.36 8.12 -8.19
CA ARG A 46 -0.08 7.92 -8.88
C ARG A 46 0.77 6.90 -8.15
N LEU A 47 0.74 6.93 -6.84
CA LEU A 47 1.46 5.98 -6.02
C LEU A 47 0.93 4.56 -6.22
N VAL A 48 -0.39 4.41 -6.30
CA VAL A 48 -1.01 3.11 -6.61
C VAL A 48 -0.50 2.60 -7.95
N GLU A 49 -0.45 3.45 -8.96
CA GLU A 49 0.03 3.06 -10.28
C GLU A 49 1.49 2.60 -10.25
N ILE A 50 2.35 3.34 -9.56
CA ILE A 50 3.76 3.00 -9.46
C ILE A 50 3.94 1.66 -8.73
N LEU A 51 3.26 1.48 -7.61
CA LEU A 51 3.40 0.26 -6.82
C LEU A 51 2.78 -0.94 -7.50
N SER A 52 1.70 -0.75 -8.27
CA SER A 52 1.07 -1.84 -9.00
C SER A 52 2.00 -2.48 -10.02
N LYS A 53 2.91 -1.71 -10.58
CA LYS A 53 3.87 -2.22 -11.55
C LYS A 53 4.96 -3.09 -10.91
N ARG A 54 5.17 -2.95 -9.62
CA ARG A 54 6.20 -3.68 -8.88
C ARG A 54 5.66 -4.84 -8.09
N ALA A 55 4.44 -4.71 -7.57
CA ALA A 55 3.86 -5.73 -6.71
C ALA A 55 3.40 -6.95 -7.50
N GLY A 56 3.52 -8.12 -6.89
CA GLY A 56 2.99 -9.36 -7.45
C GLY A 56 1.55 -9.64 -7.03
N PHE A 57 0.86 -8.65 -6.47
CA PHE A 57 -0.51 -8.76 -5.98
C PHE A 57 -1.24 -7.42 -6.16
N PRO A 58 -2.57 -7.40 -6.02
CA PRO A 58 -3.33 -6.18 -6.26
C PRO A 58 -2.95 -5.04 -5.31
N VAL A 59 -2.85 -3.84 -5.87
CA VAL A 59 -2.60 -2.61 -5.13
C VAL A 59 -3.75 -1.67 -5.41
N GLU A 60 -4.35 -1.12 -4.35
CA GLU A 60 -5.46 -0.21 -4.52
C GLU A 60 -5.43 0.90 -3.48
N GLU A 61 -6.12 1.98 -3.77
CA GLU A 61 -6.27 3.09 -2.85
C GLU A 61 -7.32 2.73 -1.81
N ALA A 62 -6.98 2.90 -0.54
CA ALA A 62 -7.94 2.64 0.53
C ALA A 62 -8.93 3.79 0.61
N ARG A 63 -10.20 3.46 0.60
CA ARG A 63 -11.29 4.43 0.73
C ARG A 63 -12.15 4.05 1.91
N GLU A 64 -12.93 5.01 2.39
CA GLU A 64 -13.85 4.75 3.47
C GLU A 64 -14.79 3.61 3.10
N GLY A 65 -14.92 2.65 4.00
CA GLY A 65 -15.77 1.49 3.76
C GLY A 65 -15.12 0.36 3.01
N VAL A 66 -13.85 0.51 2.58
CA VAL A 66 -13.18 -0.57 1.87
C VAL A 66 -12.90 -1.74 2.83
N LYS A 67 -13.13 -2.95 2.34
CA LYS A 67 -12.86 -4.14 3.12
C LYS A 67 -11.41 -4.57 2.88
N ILE A 68 -10.66 -4.75 3.95
CA ILE A 68 -9.26 -5.19 3.85
C ILE A 68 -9.23 -6.68 3.59
N LEU A 69 -8.62 -7.06 2.49
CA LEU A 69 -8.50 -8.46 2.09
C LEU A 69 -7.04 -8.91 2.15
N PRO A 70 -6.78 -10.20 2.40
CA PRO A 70 -5.41 -10.70 2.36
C PRO A 70 -4.84 -10.64 0.95
N ASP A 71 -3.53 -10.61 0.88
CA ASP A 71 -2.78 -10.54 -0.39
C ASP A 71 -3.11 -9.31 -1.22
N HIS A 72 -3.35 -8.20 -0.54
CA HIS A 72 -3.59 -6.90 -1.16
C HIS A 72 -2.75 -5.84 -0.47
N LEU A 73 -2.38 -4.82 -1.21
CA LEU A 73 -1.74 -3.62 -0.66
C LEU A 73 -2.72 -2.46 -0.77
N TYR A 74 -2.93 -1.77 0.33
CA TYR A 74 -3.79 -0.60 0.39
C TYR A 74 -2.96 0.64 0.65
N VAL A 75 -3.12 1.64 -0.21
CA VAL A 75 -2.43 2.92 -0.06
C VAL A 75 -3.40 3.91 0.58
N ILE A 76 -3.03 4.45 1.73
CA ILE A 76 -3.85 5.41 2.44
C ILE A 76 -3.31 6.81 2.20
N ALA A 77 -4.13 7.67 1.62
CA ALA A 77 -3.79 9.07 1.46
C ALA A 77 -3.94 9.79 2.80
N PRO A 78 -3.07 10.76 3.11
CA PRO A 78 -3.26 11.56 4.32
C PRO A 78 -4.58 12.31 4.24
N THR A 79 -5.32 12.30 5.34
CA THR A 79 -6.60 12.98 5.41
C THR A 79 -6.36 14.48 5.61
N PRO A 80 -6.88 15.35 4.75
CA PRO A 80 -6.77 16.76 5.01
C PRO A 80 -7.58 17.15 6.24
N LEU A 81 -7.00 17.97 7.06
CA LEU A 81 -7.69 18.47 8.24
C LEU A 81 -8.61 19.64 7.90
#